data_9f4de57fe2fe9af787544076700217f0
#
_entry.id   9f4de57fe2fe9af787544076700217f0
#
_cell.length_a   1.000
_cell.length_b   1.000
_cell.length_c   1.000
_cell.angle_alpha   90.00
_cell.angle_beta   90.00
_cell.angle_gamma   90.00
#
_symmetry.space_group_name_H-M   'P 1'
#
loop_
_entity.id
_entity.type
_entity.pdbx_description
1 polymer ?
#
loop_
_entity_poly.entity_id
_entity_poly.type
_entity_poly.pdbx_seq_one_letter_code
_entity_poly.pdbx_strand_id
1 'polypeptide(L)'
;LTGQLESSEGATANVSNPFQVTNCGSLSFKPEFQVSTEAKTSRTEGATLHVKLTLPAGARGTKANVKEVKVSLPKQLPSPLKTLQKACTEKVFAENPSNCPVASRVGEAHVATPVLEGGLKGPAYFVSHGGAKYPELIMVLTGEDGVTVQVHGETFISKQGITTATFATVPDVPFETFELELPKREYPALSANGNLCQAQAAGKLLMPTEMVGQNGDKITQQTKISVTGCPKTKKAVKKKTHHHKAANGKRKKK
;
A
#
# COMPACT_ATOMS: atom_id res chain seq x y z
N LEU A 1 -17.55 18.96 -24.78
CA LEU A 1 -17.02 18.37 -26.00
C LEU A 1 -16.96 19.44 -27.09
N THR A 2 -15.82 19.63 -27.68
CA THR A 2 -15.64 20.46 -28.86
C THR A 2 -15.16 19.58 -30.01
N GLY A 3 -15.60 19.86 -31.21
CA GLY A 3 -15.19 19.11 -32.41
C GLY A 3 -15.30 20.00 -33.63
N GLN A 4 -14.62 19.59 -34.68
CA GLN A 4 -14.73 20.16 -36.02
C GLN A 4 -15.32 19.09 -36.95
N LEU A 5 -16.37 19.45 -37.65
CA LEU A 5 -16.97 18.64 -38.69
C LEU A 5 -16.55 19.20 -40.05
N GLU A 6 -16.13 18.34 -40.96
CA GLU A 6 -15.78 18.67 -42.30
C GLU A 6 -16.72 17.91 -43.27
N SER A 7 -17.29 18.63 -44.22
CA SER A 7 -18.13 18.02 -45.25
C SER A 7 -17.26 17.47 -46.37
N SER A 8 -17.84 16.60 -47.22
CA SER A 8 -17.17 16.08 -48.41
C SER A 8 -16.79 17.16 -49.43
N GLU A 9 -17.36 18.36 -49.32
CA GLU A 9 -17.08 19.52 -50.14
C GLU A 9 -16.11 20.52 -49.50
N GLY A 10 -15.49 20.12 -48.32
CA GLY A 10 -14.49 20.90 -47.62
C GLY A 10 -15.05 22.04 -46.74
N ALA A 11 -16.36 22.16 -46.61
CA ALA A 11 -16.94 23.12 -45.65
C ALA A 11 -16.75 22.62 -44.21
N THR A 12 -16.26 23.48 -43.32
CA THR A 12 -15.99 23.13 -41.90
C THR A 12 -16.97 23.83 -40.97
N ALA A 13 -17.41 23.12 -39.93
CA ALA A 13 -18.22 23.65 -38.85
C ALA A 13 -17.62 23.25 -37.48
N ASN A 14 -17.41 24.23 -36.61
CA ASN A 14 -17.01 23.97 -35.23
C ASN A 14 -18.27 23.73 -34.40
N VAL A 15 -18.32 22.59 -33.71
CA VAL A 15 -19.39 22.21 -32.81
C VAL A 15 -18.90 22.19 -31.37
N SER A 16 -19.71 22.70 -30.47
CA SER A 16 -19.43 22.65 -29.03
C SER A 16 -20.70 22.21 -28.33
N ASN A 17 -20.57 21.13 -27.54
CA ASN A 17 -21.67 20.64 -26.71
C ASN A 17 -21.21 20.62 -25.25
N PRO A 18 -21.76 21.47 -24.37
CA PRO A 18 -21.46 21.41 -22.94
C PRO A 18 -21.92 20.06 -22.40
N PHE A 19 -21.02 19.43 -21.68
CA PHE A 19 -21.26 18.15 -21.04
C PHE A 19 -20.93 18.27 -19.57
N GLN A 20 -21.87 17.96 -18.71
CA GLN A 20 -21.71 17.98 -17.26
C GLN A 20 -22.08 16.62 -16.69
N VAL A 21 -21.15 16.03 -15.91
CA VAL A 21 -21.43 14.85 -15.09
C VAL A 21 -22.08 15.31 -13.79
N THR A 22 -23.21 14.70 -13.42
CA THR A 22 -23.93 14.99 -12.19
C THR A 22 -23.94 13.77 -11.27
N ASN A 23 -24.29 13.97 -10.00
CA ASN A 23 -24.41 12.92 -8.98
C ASN A 23 -23.09 12.20 -8.62
N CYS A 24 -21.92 12.74 -8.93
CA CYS A 24 -20.63 12.14 -8.54
C CYS A 24 -20.52 11.96 -7.03
N GLY A 25 -21.06 12.88 -6.23
CA GLY A 25 -21.07 12.82 -4.76
C GLY A 25 -21.91 11.68 -4.18
N SER A 26 -22.83 11.08 -4.95
CA SER A 26 -23.67 9.97 -4.51
C SER A 26 -23.07 8.58 -4.78
N LEU A 27 -21.91 8.52 -5.43
CA LEU A 27 -21.22 7.27 -5.71
C LEU A 27 -20.74 6.62 -4.41
N SER A 28 -20.90 5.30 -4.29
CA SER A 28 -20.41 4.57 -3.11
C SER A 28 -18.90 4.46 -3.11
N PHE A 29 -18.24 4.76 -1.97
CA PHE A 29 -16.81 4.59 -1.76
C PHE A 29 -16.55 3.63 -0.60
N LYS A 30 -16.20 2.38 -0.88
CA LYS A 30 -15.99 1.31 0.11
C LYS A 30 -14.78 0.44 -0.27
N PRO A 31 -13.57 1.00 -0.33
CA PRO A 31 -12.36 0.22 -0.60
C PRO A 31 -12.05 -0.74 0.55
N GLU A 32 -11.52 -1.93 0.22
CA GLU A 32 -10.94 -2.87 1.17
C GLU A 32 -9.43 -2.74 1.11
N PHE A 33 -8.78 -2.53 2.26
CA PHE A 33 -7.34 -2.32 2.35
C PHE A 33 -6.71 -3.36 3.26
N GLN A 34 -5.85 -4.20 2.70
CA GLN A 34 -5.19 -5.31 3.37
C GLN A 34 -3.68 -5.13 3.31
N VAL A 35 -3.00 -5.44 4.41
CA VAL A 35 -1.54 -5.35 4.51
C VAL A 35 -0.98 -6.55 5.24
N SER A 36 0.09 -7.11 4.69
CA SER A 36 0.81 -8.22 5.31
C SER A 36 2.32 -8.07 5.20
N THR A 37 3.04 -8.76 6.08
CA THR A 37 4.49 -8.89 6.10
C THR A 37 4.86 -10.31 6.49
N GLU A 38 6.14 -10.68 6.36
CA GLU A 38 6.63 -11.99 6.75
C GLU A 38 7.30 -11.97 8.13
N ALA A 39 7.18 -13.09 8.84
CA ALA A 39 7.88 -13.28 10.13
C ALA A 39 9.41 -13.33 9.97
N LYS A 40 9.88 -13.85 8.84
CA LYS A 40 11.32 -13.98 8.54
C LYS A 40 11.85 -12.64 8.04
N THR A 41 12.52 -11.93 8.93
CA THR A 41 13.21 -10.65 8.65
C THR A 41 14.70 -10.80 8.76
N SER A 42 15.46 -9.88 8.18
CA SER A 42 16.92 -9.86 8.22
C SER A 42 17.41 -8.43 8.50
N ARG A 43 18.51 -8.29 9.24
CA ARG A 43 19.15 -6.97 9.43
C ARG A 43 19.71 -6.38 8.15
N THR A 44 20.14 -7.24 7.23
CA THR A 44 20.75 -6.84 5.96
C THR A 44 19.73 -6.68 4.85
N GLU A 45 18.69 -7.55 4.80
CA GLU A 45 17.69 -7.59 3.73
C GLU A 45 16.35 -6.97 4.12
N GLY A 46 16.17 -6.62 5.40
CA GLY A 46 14.99 -5.93 5.90
C GLY A 46 13.75 -6.80 6.08
N ALA A 47 12.60 -6.22 5.77
CA ALA A 47 11.28 -6.83 5.87
C ALA A 47 10.52 -6.68 4.55
N THR A 48 9.65 -7.65 4.24
CA THR A 48 8.67 -7.54 3.15
C THR A 48 7.49 -6.69 3.57
N LEU A 49 6.79 -6.09 2.61
CA LEU A 49 5.44 -5.57 2.78
C LEU A 49 4.63 -5.90 1.53
N HIS A 50 3.46 -6.49 1.73
CA HIS A 50 2.47 -6.69 0.70
C HIS A 50 1.26 -5.84 1.03
N VAL A 51 0.89 -4.98 0.11
CA VAL A 51 -0.29 -4.11 0.21
C VAL A 51 -1.27 -4.52 -0.87
N LYS A 52 -2.54 -4.65 -0.51
CA LYS A 52 -3.63 -4.89 -1.46
C LYS A 52 -4.78 -3.95 -1.16
N LEU A 53 -5.15 -3.16 -2.15
CA LEU A 53 -6.33 -2.31 -2.16
C LEU A 53 -7.32 -2.86 -3.17
N THR A 54 -8.53 -3.18 -2.73
CA THR A 54 -9.59 -3.74 -3.59
C THR A 54 -10.77 -2.78 -3.58
N LEU A 55 -11.25 -2.43 -4.75
CA LEU A 55 -12.53 -1.77 -4.91
C LEU A 55 -13.60 -2.85 -5.15
N PRO A 56 -14.69 -2.86 -4.36
CA PRO A 56 -15.72 -3.90 -4.51
C PRO A 56 -16.27 -3.93 -5.92
N ALA A 57 -16.55 -5.12 -6.45
CA ALA A 57 -17.17 -5.28 -7.76
C ALA A 57 -18.50 -4.54 -7.87
N GLY A 58 -18.85 -4.05 -9.05
CA GLY A 58 -20.10 -3.35 -9.33
C GLY A 58 -20.15 -2.84 -10.76
N ALA A 59 -21.32 -2.37 -11.20
CA ALA A 59 -21.45 -1.77 -12.51
C ALA A 59 -20.53 -0.53 -12.64
N ARG A 60 -19.97 -0.33 -13.83
CA ARG A 60 -19.12 0.86 -14.11
C ARG A 60 -19.94 2.14 -13.83
N GLY A 61 -19.30 3.13 -13.24
CA GLY A 61 -19.94 4.41 -12.92
C GLY A 61 -20.87 4.38 -11.71
N THR A 62 -20.90 3.29 -10.92
CA THR A 62 -21.71 3.22 -9.68
C THR A 62 -20.89 3.41 -8.42
N LYS A 63 -19.56 3.48 -8.54
CA LYS A 63 -18.62 3.61 -7.43
C LYS A 63 -17.62 4.73 -7.68
N ALA A 64 -17.19 5.38 -6.62
CA ALA A 64 -16.13 6.37 -6.69
C ALA A 64 -14.77 5.66 -6.75
N ASN A 65 -13.88 6.16 -7.60
CA ASN A 65 -12.48 5.76 -7.64
C ASN A 65 -11.71 6.37 -6.46
N VAL A 66 -10.52 5.87 -6.20
CA VAL A 66 -9.61 6.43 -5.20
C VAL A 66 -8.99 7.71 -5.71
N LYS A 67 -8.97 8.75 -4.89
CA LYS A 67 -8.31 10.04 -5.16
C LYS A 67 -7.00 10.17 -4.40
N GLU A 68 -7.01 9.79 -3.12
CA GLU A 68 -5.86 9.91 -2.23
C GLU A 68 -5.78 8.71 -1.31
N VAL A 69 -4.54 8.26 -1.03
CA VAL A 69 -4.24 7.28 0.01
C VAL A 69 -3.07 7.79 0.84
N LYS A 70 -3.25 7.80 2.16
CA LYS A 70 -2.21 8.14 3.11
C LYS A 70 -2.07 7.04 4.14
N VAL A 71 -0.85 6.56 4.34
CA VAL A 71 -0.52 5.48 5.28
C VAL A 71 0.63 5.89 6.18
N SER A 72 0.58 5.47 7.46
CA SER A 72 1.68 5.65 8.40
C SER A 72 2.14 4.31 8.94
N LEU A 73 3.37 3.92 8.62
CA LEU A 73 3.94 2.63 9.03
C LEU A 73 4.17 2.59 10.54
N PRO A 74 3.98 1.43 11.20
CA PRO A 74 4.30 1.30 12.61
C PRO A 74 5.82 1.36 12.83
N LYS A 75 6.25 1.73 14.04
CA LYS A 75 7.68 1.82 14.44
C LYS A 75 8.46 0.51 14.24
N GLN A 76 7.76 -0.60 14.11
CA GLN A 76 8.35 -1.91 13.84
C GLN A 76 8.81 -2.09 12.39
N LEU A 77 8.33 -1.24 11.48
CA LEU A 77 8.63 -1.29 10.04
C LEU A 77 9.13 0.07 9.53
N PRO A 78 10.27 0.58 10.02
CA PRO A 78 10.82 1.86 9.56
C PRO A 78 11.48 1.73 8.19
N SER A 79 11.54 2.80 7.43
CA SER A 79 12.35 2.89 6.21
C SER A 79 13.83 3.09 6.57
N PRO A 80 14.74 2.22 6.09
CA PRO A 80 16.16 2.30 6.42
C PRO A 80 16.85 3.45 5.67
N LEU A 81 17.61 4.26 6.38
CA LEU A 81 18.36 5.39 5.80
C LEU A 81 19.32 4.93 4.68
N LYS A 82 19.91 3.75 4.83
CA LYS A 82 20.79 3.13 3.82
C LYS A 82 20.13 3.08 2.44
N THR A 83 18.85 2.70 2.37
CA THR A 83 18.11 2.62 1.10
C THR A 83 17.67 3.99 0.62
N LEU A 84 17.19 4.86 1.53
CA LEU A 84 16.77 6.22 1.18
C LEU A 84 17.93 7.03 0.54
N GLN A 85 19.16 6.82 1.01
CA GLN A 85 20.37 7.45 0.43
C GLN A 85 20.77 6.91 -0.95
N LYS A 86 20.16 5.80 -1.40
CA LYS A 86 20.38 5.20 -2.73
C LYS A 86 19.27 5.53 -3.72
N ALA A 87 18.39 6.48 -3.39
CA ALA A 87 17.34 6.95 -4.28
C ALA A 87 17.91 7.38 -5.65
N CYS A 88 17.15 7.11 -6.70
CA CYS A 88 17.44 7.62 -8.04
C CYS A 88 17.36 9.15 -8.04
N THR A 89 18.20 9.83 -8.78
CA THR A 89 18.04 11.28 -8.95
C THR A 89 16.89 11.58 -9.90
N GLU A 90 16.16 12.67 -9.67
CA GLU A 90 15.08 13.13 -10.53
C GLU A 90 15.48 13.21 -12.00
N LYS A 91 16.68 13.74 -12.26
CA LYS A 91 17.19 13.86 -13.65
C LYS A 91 17.27 12.51 -14.35
N VAL A 92 17.90 11.52 -13.73
CA VAL A 92 18.05 10.16 -14.31
C VAL A 92 16.69 9.49 -14.46
N PHE A 93 15.81 9.65 -13.45
CA PHE A 93 14.47 9.08 -13.48
C PHE A 93 13.62 9.70 -14.60
N ALA A 94 13.66 11.01 -14.79
CA ALA A 94 12.90 11.71 -15.84
C ALA A 94 13.40 11.38 -17.25
N GLU A 95 14.71 11.17 -17.42
CA GLU A 95 15.27 10.74 -18.70
C GLU A 95 14.83 9.31 -19.05
N ASN A 96 15.02 8.38 -18.14
CA ASN A 96 14.54 7.00 -18.26
C ASN A 96 14.60 6.28 -16.90
N PRO A 97 13.46 5.89 -16.33
CA PRO A 97 13.42 5.16 -15.03
C PRO A 97 14.26 3.88 -15.02
N SER A 98 14.44 3.21 -16.17
CA SER A 98 15.25 2.00 -16.27
C SER A 98 16.75 2.24 -16.03
N ASN A 99 17.22 3.48 -16.17
CA ASN A 99 18.61 3.87 -15.90
C ASN A 99 18.88 4.13 -14.41
N CYS A 100 17.85 4.09 -13.59
CA CYS A 100 17.98 4.26 -12.15
C CYS A 100 18.84 3.14 -11.53
N PRO A 101 19.65 3.45 -10.50
CA PRO A 101 20.41 2.44 -9.78
C PRO A 101 19.50 1.32 -9.27
N VAL A 102 19.93 0.07 -9.36
CA VAL A 102 19.18 -1.10 -8.87
C VAL A 102 18.80 -0.96 -7.38
N ALA A 103 19.64 -0.28 -6.60
CA ALA A 103 19.40 0.00 -5.19
C ALA A 103 18.20 0.92 -4.93
N SER A 104 17.78 1.73 -5.91
CA SER A 104 16.61 2.61 -5.80
C SER A 104 15.30 1.93 -6.16
N ARG A 105 15.33 0.80 -6.90
CA ARG A 105 14.16 -0.01 -7.20
C ARG A 105 13.82 -0.84 -5.96
N VAL A 106 12.76 -0.46 -5.26
CA VAL A 106 12.42 -1.01 -3.93
C VAL A 106 11.23 -1.97 -3.93
N GLY A 107 10.53 -2.08 -5.06
CA GLY A 107 9.37 -2.95 -5.15
C GLY A 107 8.79 -3.05 -6.54
N GLU A 108 7.61 -3.64 -6.61
CA GLU A 108 6.82 -3.82 -7.82
C GLU A 108 5.33 -3.65 -7.50
N ALA A 109 4.59 -3.05 -8.43
CA ALA A 109 3.15 -2.86 -8.28
C ALA A 109 2.40 -3.45 -9.47
N HIS A 110 1.18 -3.94 -9.19
CA HIS A 110 0.25 -4.52 -10.15
C HIS A 110 -1.14 -3.91 -9.96
N VAL A 111 -1.80 -3.58 -11.07
CA VAL A 111 -3.15 -3.01 -11.07
C VAL A 111 -4.01 -3.79 -12.03
N ALA A 112 -5.06 -4.43 -11.52
CA ALA A 112 -6.12 -4.97 -12.35
C ALA A 112 -7.16 -3.87 -12.60
N THR A 113 -7.44 -3.58 -13.86
CA THR A 113 -8.38 -2.56 -14.27
C THR A 113 -9.30 -3.08 -15.38
N PRO A 114 -10.59 -2.71 -15.37
CA PRO A 114 -11.53 -3.15 -16.41
C PRO A 114 -11.37 -2.40 -17.72
N VAL A 115 -10.46 -1.40 -17.81
CA VAL A 115 -10.28 -0.58 -19.01
C VAL A 115 -9.06 -0.98 -19.84
N LEU A 116 -8.17 -1.85 -19.30
CA LEU A 116 -7.00 -2.38 -20.01
C LEU A 116 -6.92 -3.87 -19.80
N GLU A 117 -6.91 -4.63 -20.89
CA GLU A 117 -6.64 -6.06 -20.84
C GLU A 117 -5.23 -6.31 -20.28
N GLY A 118 -5.07 -7.30 -19.40
CA GLY A 118 -3.80 -7.54 -18.71
C GLY A 118 -3.44 -6.54 -17.59
N GLY A 119 -4.18 -5.42 -17.46
CA GLY A 119 -3.95 -4.41 -16.42
C GLY A 119 -2.64 -3.64 -16.60
N LEU A 120 -2.10 -3.15 -15.48
CA LEU A 120 -0.84 -2.40 -15.44
C LEU A 120 0.10 -3.05 -14.43
N LYS A 121 1.40 -3.07 -14.72
CA LYS A 121 2.44 -3.56 -13.80
C LYS A 121 3.72 -2.77 -13.94
N GLY A 122 4.52 -2.74 -12.90
CA GLY A 122 5.85 -2.15 -13.01
C GLY A 122 6.54 -1.85 -11.70
N PRO A 123 7.79 -1.41 -11.79
CA PRO A 123 8.66 -1.17 -10.66
C PRO A 123 8.27 0.04 -9.83
N ALA A 124 8.59 -0.05 -8.52
CA ALA A 124 8.54 1.05 -7.58
C ALA A 124 9.96 1.51 -7.24
N TYR A 125 10.19 2.81 -7.33
CA TYR A 125 11.49 3.44 -7.09
C TYR A 125 11.42 4.45 -5.95
N PHE A 126 12.49 4.58 -5.19
CA PHE A 126 12.75 5.83 -4.46
C PHE A 126 13.44 6.81 -5.39
N VAL A 127 12.86 8.00 -5.52
CA VAL A 127 13.37 9.09 -6.36
C VAL A 127 13.61 10.33 -5.49
N SER A 128 14.81 10.90 -5.58
CA SER A 128 15.20 12.09 -4.84
C SER A 128 15.01 13.35 -5.68
N HIS A 129 14.18 14.26 -5.18
CA HIS A 129 13.98 15.58 -5.75
C HIS A 129 14.89 16.60 -5.09
N GLY A 130 15.43 17.52 -5.87
CA GLY A 130 16.31 18.58 -5.36
C GLY A 130 15.63 19.40 -4.26
N GLY A 131 16.26 19.44 -3.06
CA GLY A 131 15.74 20.18 -1.90
C GLY A 131 14.76 19.41 -1.03
N ALA A 132 14.21 18.27 -1.46
CA ALA A 132 13.36 17.42 -0.65
C ALA A 132 14.19 16.67 0.40
N LYS A 133 13.65 16.59 1.63
CA LYS A 133 14.33 15.90 2.75
C LYS A 133 14.35 14.37 2.59
N TYR A 134 13.31 13.83 2.02
CA TYR A 134 13.13 12.38 1.82
C TYR A 134 12.79 12.11 0.36
N PRO A 135 13.21 10.95 -0.19
CA PRO A 135 12.84 10.57 -1.53
C PRO A 135 11.36 10.22 -1.62
N GLU A 136 10.79 10.44 -2.76
CA GLU A 136 9.44 10.03 -3.14
C GLU A 136 9.43 8.56 -3.54
N LEU A 137 8.35 7.84 -3.25
CA LEU A 137 8.09 6.50 -3.78
C LEU A 137 7.28 6.62 -5.05
N ILE A 138 7.88 6.36 -6.20
CA ILE A 138 7.22 6.46 -7.51
C ILE A 138 7.06 5.07 -8.12
N MET A 139 5.83 4.72 -8.48
CA MET A 139 5.53 3.49 -9.22
C MET A 139 5.33 3.82 -10.69
N VAL A 140 6.05 3.12 -11.58
CA VAL A 140 5.96 3.28 -13.03
C VAL A 140 5.23 2.07 -13.59
N LEU A 141 3.94 2.22 -13.85
CA LEU A 141 3.04 1.14 -14.23
C LEU A 141 2.82 1.17 -15.74
N THR A 142 3.09 0.07 -16.42
CA THR A 142 2.96 -0.05 -17.87
C THR A 142 2.02 -1.19 -18.24
N GLY A 143 1.08 -0.95 -19.15
CA GLY A 143 0.22 -1.95 -19.77
C GLY A 143 0.81 -2.52 -21.05
N GLU A 144 0.23 -3.59 -21.56
CA GLU A 144 0.65 -4.23 -22.82
C GLU A 144 0.47 -3.30 -24.02
N ASP A 145 -0.49 -2.39 -23.96
CA ASP A 145 -0.74 -1.37 -25.01
C ASP A 145 0.26 -0.21 -25.00
N GLY A 146 1.31 -0.27 -24.16
CA GLY A 146 2.30 0.80 -24.01
C GLY A 146 1.83 1.99 -23.18
N VAL A 147 0.60 1.95 -22.63
CA VAL A 147 0.11 2.96 -21.70
C VAL A 147 0.97 2.93 -20.44
N THR A 148 1.51 4.07 -20.05
CA THR A 148 2.31 4.21 -18.83
C THR A 148 1.67 5.21 -17.88
N VAL A 149 1.55 4.83 -16.61
CA VAL A 149 1.02 5.65 -15.52
C VAL A 149 2.05 5.72 -14.41
N GLN A 150 2.34 6.92 -13.93
CA GLN A 150 3.16 7.13 -12.74
C GLN A 150 2.27 7.44 -11.55
N VAL A 151 2.50 6.76 -10.43
CA VAL A 151 1.82 7.03 -9.17
C VAL A 151 2.85 7.50 -8.15
N HIS A 152 2.67 8.73 -7.69
CA HIS A 152 3.61 9.45 -6.84
C HIS A 152 3.20 9.38 -5.36
N GLY A 153 4.11 8.95 -4.51
CA GLY A 153 3.92 8.82 -3.07
C GLY A 153 4.96 9.62 -2.29
N GLU A 154 4.56 10.80 -1.82
CA GLU A 154 5.41 11.62 -0.96
C GLU A 154 5.73 10.89 0.33
N THR A 155 7.02 10.82 0.68
CA THR A 155 7.50 10.16 1.89
C THR A 155 7.89 11.20 2.93
N PHE A 156 7.41 11.00 4.15
CA PHE A 156 7.79 11.78 5.33
C PHE A 156 8.20 10.84 6.47
N ILE A 157 9.30 11.18 7.16
CA ILE A 157 9.73 10.42 8.35
C ILE A 157 9.75 11.37 9.54
N SER A 158 8.93 11.06 10.55
CA SER A 158 8.85 11.85 11.77
C SER A 158 10.10 11.70 12.64
N LYS A 159 10.27 12.59 13.63
CA LYS A 159 11.35 12.49 14.64
C LYS A 159 11.31 11.16 15.42
N GLN A 160 10.14 10.52 15.51
CA GLN A 160 9.94 9.22 16.16
C GLN A 160 10.25 8.02 15.24
N GLY A 161 10.70 8.25 14.00
CA GLY A 161 11.02 7.22 13.02
C GLY A 161 9.79 6.56 12.38
N ILE A 162 8.64 7.24 12.41
CA ILE A 162 7.43 6.78 11.71
C ILE A 162 7.50 7.29 10.27
N THR A 163 7.46 6.37 9.31
CA THR A 163 7.38 6.67 7.89
C THR A 163 5.92 6.81 7.48
N THR A 164 5.58 7.95 6.86
CA THR A 164 4.28 8.20 6.24
C THR A 164 4.48 8.31 4.74
N ALA A 165 3.61 7.66 3.96
CA ALA A 165 3.54 7.82 2.52
C ALA A 165 2.18 8.39 2.14
N THR A 166 2.15 9.43 1.30
CA THR A 166 0.93 10.11 0.84
C THR A 166 0.88 10.10 -0.68
N PHE A 167 -0.09 9.42 -1.22
CA PHE A 167 -0.42 9.37 -2.65
C PHE A 167 -1.60 10.32 -2.88
N ALA A 168 -1.31 11.60 -3.09
CA ALA A 168 -2.32 12.67 -3.12
C ALA A 168 -3.05 12.79 -4.47
N THR A 169 -2.46 12.27 -5.56
CA THR A 169 -2.95 12.44 -6.93
C THR A 169 -3.04 11.10 -7.64
N VAL A 170 -3.91 10.20 -7.15
CA VAL A 170 -4.21 8.97 -7.86
C VAL A 170 -5.08 9.31 -9.09
N PRO A 171 -4.72 8.86 -10.30
CA PRO A 171 -5.53 9.11 -11.49
C PRO A 171 -6.97 8.61 -11.33
N ASP A 172 -7.94 9.39 -11.83
CA ASP A 172 -9.37 9.01 -11.79
C ASP A 172 -9.69 7.97 -12.87
N VAL A 173 -9.13 6.77 -12.68
CA VAL A 173 -9.32 5.61 -13.56
C VAL A 173 -9.84 4.45 -12.72
N PRO A 174 -10.89 3.73 -13.18
CA PRO A 174 -11.40 2.58 -12.45
C PRO A 174 -10.35 1.46 -12.40
N PHE A 175 -10.16 0.89 -11.22
CA PHE A 175 -9.40 -0.34 -11.01
C PHE A 175 -10.16 -1.27 -10.05
N GLU A 176 -9.88 -2.55 -10.14
CA GLU A 176 -10.47 -3.58 -9.28
C GLU A 176 -9.55 -3.88 -8.10
N THR A 177 -8.27 -4.07 -8.40
CA THR A 177 -7.23 -4.31 -7.38
C THR A 177 -5.98 -3.51 -7.71
N PHE A 178 -5.35 -3.02 -6.67
CA PHE A 178 -3.99 -2.50 -6.67
C PHE A 178 -3.18 -3.32 -5.66
N GLU A 179 -2.06 -3.86 -6.10
CA GLU A 179 -1.13 -4.61 -5.25
C GLU A 179 0.25 -3.98 -5.32
N LEU A 180 0.89 -3.79 -4.17
CA LEU A 180 2.27 -3.33 -4.06
C LEU A 180 3.05 -4.33 -3.21
N GLU A 181 4.14 -4.83 -3.77
CA GLU A 181 5.11 -5.67 -3.08
C GLU A 181 6.42 -4.91 -2.87
N LEU A 182 6.84 -4.82 -1.62
CA LEU A 182 8.16 -4.31 -1.21
C LEU A 182 8.96 -5.48 -0.63
N PRO A 183 9.79 -6.17 -1.43
CA PRO A 183 10.47 -7.39 -1.02
C PRO A 183 11.68 -7.13 -0.11
N LYS A 184 12.09 -8.17 0.61
CA LYS A 184 13.41 -8.23 1.25
C LYS A 184 14.50 -8.23 0.18
N ARG A 185 15.53 -7.42 0.38
CA ARG A 185 16.66 -7.28 -0.55
C ARG A 185 17.82 -6.54 0.12
N GLU A 186 18.94 -6.40 -0.55
CA GLU A 186 20.10 -5.66 -0.03
C GLU A 186 19.76 -4.20 0.33
N TYR A 187 18.91 -3.55 -0.49
CA TYR A 187 18.37 -2.20 -0.25
C TYR A 187 16.85 -2.29 -0.13
N PRO A 188 16.34 -2.74 1.05
CA PRO A 188 14.90 -2.92 1.24
C PRO A 188 14.20 -1.59 1.47
N ALA A 189 12.93 -1.49 1.10
CA ALA A 189 12.11 -0.32 1.44
C ALA A 189 11.91 -0.19 2.96
N LEU A 190 11.86 -1.34 3.66
CA LEU A 190 11.56 -1.42 5.08
C LEU A 190 12.54 -2.31 5.83
N SER A 191 12.86 -1.89 7.06
CA SER A 191 13.55 -2.69 8.07
C SER A 191 12.56 -3.28 9.06
N ALA A 192 13.01 -4.23 9.89
CA ALA A 192 12.24 -4.74 11.01
C ALA A 192 12.90 -4.37 12.34
N ASN A 193 12.16 -3.66 13.18
CA ASN A 193 12.55 -3.38 14.57
C ASN A 193 11.92 -4.41 15.50
N GLY A 194 12.66 -5.47 15.81
CA GLY A 194 12.24 -6.53 16.71
C GLY A 194 11.47 -7.67 16.03
N ASN A 195 10.83 -8.50 16.85
CA ASN A 195 10.09 -9.67 16.38
C ASN A 195 8.67 -9.28 15.96
N LEU A 196 8.38 -9.38 14.66
CA LEU A 196 7.09 -8.97 14.10
C LEU A 196 5.93 -9.86 14.59
N CYS A 197 6.16 -11.16 14.83
CA CYS A 197 5.12 -12.04 15.38
C CYS A 197 4.70 -11.63 16.79
N GLN A 198 5.67 -11.26 17.65
CA GLN A 198 5.38 -10.74 18.98
C GLN A 198 4.69 -9.37 18.92
N ALA A 199 5.12 -8.51 18.00
CA ALA A 199 4.51 -7.21 17.79
C ALA A 199 3.05 -7.34 17.31
N GLN A 200 2.76 -8.28 16.42
CA GLN A 200 1.39 -8.59 15.98
C GLN A 200 0.54 -9.10 17.15
N ALA A 201 1.03 -10.08 17.91
CA ALA A 201 0.33 -10.63 19.07
C ALA A 201 0.03 -9.56 20.14
N ALA A 202 0.91 -8.57 20.27
CA ALA A 202 0.74 -7.43 21.18
C ALA A 202 -0.11 -6.28 20.58
N GLY A 203 -0.68 -6.44 19.37
CA GLY A 203 -1.49 -5.42 18.71
C GLY A 203 -0.72 -4.17 18.29
N LYS A 204 0.61 -4.26 18.13
CA LYS A 204 1.48 -3.10 17.80
C LYS A 204 1.70 -2.88 16.30
N LEU A 205 1.24 -3.80 15.45
CA LEU A 205 1.33 -3.68 13.99
C LEU A 205 0.04 -3.06 13.43
N LEU A 206 -0.19 -1.81 13.79
CA LEU A 206 -1.29 -0.99 13.30
C LEU A 206 -0.72 0.10 12.38
N MET A 207 -1.35 0.26 11.24
CA MET A 207 -1.02 1.24 10.22
C MET A 207 -2.20 2.20 10.04
N PRO A 208 -2.15 3.40 10.65
CA PRO A 208 -3.11 4.45 10.37
C PRO A 208 -3.22 4.69 8.87
N THR A 209 -4.42 4.60 8.34
CA THR A 209 -4.72 4.69 6.91
C THR A 209 -5.85 5.68 6.70
N GLU A 210 -5.65 6.63 5.82
CA GLU A 210 -6.69 7.54 5.32
C GLU A 210 -6.84 7.31 3.82
N MET A 211 -8.09 7.21 3.34
CA MET A 211 -8.42 7.10 1.92
C MET A 211 -9.49 8.10 1.57
N VAL A 212 -9.33 8.78 0.45
CA VAL A 212 -10.31 9.74 -0.08
C VAL A 212 -10.77 9.26 -1.44
N GLY A 213 -12.07 9.24 -1.64
CA GLY A 213 -12.69 8.93 -2.93
C GLY A 213 -12.77 10.16 -3.84
N GLN A 214 -12.90 9.95 -5.14
CA GLN A 214 -13.15 11.03 -6.11
C GLN A 214 -14.50 11.74 -5.86
N ASN A 215 -15.43 11.08 -5.15
CA ASN A 215 -16.69 11.67 -4.67
C ASN A 215 -16.55 12.58 -3.43
N GLY A 216 -15.35 12.65 -2.84
CA GLY A 216 -15.06 13.42 -1.63
C GLY A 216 -15.23 12.63 -0.31
N ASP A 217 -15.74 11.41 -0.35
CA ASP A 217 -15.86 10.57 0.86
C ASP A 217 -14.48 10.27 1.44
N LYS A 218 -14.39 10.31 2.77
CA LYS A 218 -13.16 10.04 3.51
C LYS A 218 -13.33 8.85 4.45
N ILE A 219 -12.40 7.90 4.38
CA ILE A 219 -12.31 6.76 5.28
C ILE A 219 -11.02 6.87 6.09
N THR A 220 -11.14 6.75 7.40
CA THR A 220 -9.98 6.69 8.32
C THR A 220 -10.08 5.39 9.11
N GLN A 221 -9.01 4.59 9.09
CA GLN A 221 -8.97 3.29 9.77
C GLN A 221 -7.60 2.98 10.35
N GLN A 222 -7.57 2.03 11.29
CA GLN A 222 -6.34 1.42 11.80
C GLN A 222 -6.17 0.06 11.11
N THR A 223 -5.43 0.03 10.01
CA THR A 223 -5.18 -1.21 9.26
C THR A 223 -4.24 -2.11 10.05
N LYS A 224 -4.68 -3.34 10.34
CA LYS A 224 -3.84 -4.35 10.99
C LYS A 224 -2.92 -4.99 9.96
N ILE A 225 -1.61 -4.95 10.22
CA ILE A 225 -0.63 -5.67 9.40
C ILE A 225 -0.58 -7.10 9.89
N SER A 226 -0.94 -8.06 9.02
CA SER A 226 -0.84 -9.49 9.32
C SER A 226 0.60 -9.97 9.09
N VAL A 227 1.08 -10.91 9.93
CA VAL A 227 2.42 -11.50 9.79
C VAL A 227 2.27 -12.96 9.40
N THR A 228 2.75 -13.31 8.21
CA THR A 228 2.76 -14.69 7.72
C THR A 228 4.00 -15.44 8.23
N GLY A 229 3.88 -16.76 8.41
CA GLY A 229 5.01 -17.60 8.83
C GLY A 229 5.34 -17.52 10.32
N CYS A 230 4.48 -16.94 11.16
CA CYS A 230 4.64 -16.99 12.61
C CYS A 230 4.48 -18.41 13.16
N PRO A 231 5.29 -18.83 14.15
CA PRO A 231 5.11 -20.11 14.81
C PRO A 231 3.73 -20.18 15.45
N LYS A 232 3.03 -21.30 15.27
CA LYS A 232 1.75 -21.55 15.95
C LYS A 232 2.00 -21.53 17.45
N THR A 233 1.36 -20.64 18.19
CA THR A 233 1.38 -20.66 19.65
C THR A 233 0.76 -21.97 20.12
N LYS A 234 1.57 -22.86 20.75
CA LYS A 234 1.03 -24.01 21.46
C LYS A 234 0.10 -23.45 22.55
N LYS A 235 -1.19 -23.70 22.46
CA LYS A 235 -2.13 -23.38 23.55
C LYS A 235 -1.58 -24.03 24.80
N ALA A 236 -1.28 -23.26 25.84
CA ALA A 236 -0.84 -23.77 27.11
C ALA A 236 -1.96 -24.70 27.65
N VAL A 237 -1.68 -25.98 27.67
CA VAL A 237 -2.56 -26.97 28.31
C VAL A 237 -2.53 -26.63 29.80
N LYS A 238 -3.62 -26.05 30.31
CA LYS A 238 -3.80 -25.85 31.73
C LYS A 238 -3.74 -27.25 32.41
N LYS A 239 -2.61 -27.58 33.02
CA LYS A 239 -2.52 -28.73 33.92
C LYS A 239 -3.53 -28.49 35.04
N LYS A 240 -4.60 -29.28 35.06
CA LYS A 240 -5.47 -29.39 36.24
C LYS A 240 -4.64 -30.03 37.32
N THR A 241 -4.23 -29.25 38.30
CA THR A 241 -3.69 -29.77 39.57
C THR A 241 -4.83 -30.42 40.33
N HIS A 242 -4.83 -31.76 40.39
CA HIS A 242 -5.66 -32.51 41.31
C HIS A 242 -5.13 -32.30 42.73
N HIS A 243 -5.85 -31.52 43.51
CA HIS A 243 -5.66 -31.50 44.96
C HIS A 243 -6.16 -32.84 45.54
N HIS A 244 -5.24 -33.71 45.95
CA HIS A 244 -5.56 -34.82 46.81
C HIS A 244 -5.91 -34.26 48.22
N LYS A 245 -7.20 -34.39 48.59
CA LYS A 245 -7.62 -34.19 49.98
C LYS A 245 -7.06 -35.35 50.83
N ALA A 246 -6.12 -35.06 51.74
CA ALA A 246 -5.67 -35.99 52.75
C ALA A 246 -6.83 -36.24 53.76
N ALA A 247 -7.25 -37.49 53.87
CA ALA A 247 -8.23 -37.94 54.86
C ALA A 247 -7.55 -38.04 56.25
N ASN A 248 -8.01 -37.22 57.16
CA ASN A 248 -7.53 -37.20 58.54
C ASN A 248 -8.25 -38.27 59.30
N GLY A 249 -7.59 -39.47 59.53
CA GLY A 249 -8.07 -40.56 60.36
C GLY A 249 -7.93 -40.22 61.83
N LYS A 250 -9.05 -40.04 62.53
CA LYS A 250 -9.09 -39.92 63.96
C LYS A 250 -8.86 -41.32 64.61
N ARG A 251 -7.70 -41.53 65.24
CA ARG A 251 -7.46 -42.65 66.13
C ARG A 251 -8.10 -42.36 67.51
N LYS A 252 -9.12 -43.12 67.88
CA LYS A 252 -9.61 -43.19 69.27
C LYS A 252 -8.68 -44.11 70.09
N LYS A 253 -8.15 -43.60 71.18
CA LYS A 253 -7.56 -44.43 72.28
C LYS A 253 -8.64 -44.88 73.22
N LYS A 254 -8.56 -46.13 73.58
CA LYS A 254 -9.04 -46.71 74.87
C LYS A 254 -7.94 -46.58 75.87
#